data_1fcc1621bd041cb0ac413dc16b64f746
#
_entry.id   1fcc1621bd041cb0ac413dc16b64f746
#
_cell.length_a   1.000
_cell.length_b   1.000
_cell.length_c   1.000
_cell.angle_alpha   90.00
_cell.angle_beta   90.00
_cell.angle_gamma   90.00
#
_symmetry.space_group_name_H-M   'P 1'
#
loop_
_entity.id
_entity.type
_entity.pdbx_description
1 polymer ?
#
loop_
_entity_poly.entity_id
_entity_poly.type
_entity_poly.pdbx_seq_one_letter_code
_entity_poly.pdbx_strand_id
1 'polypeptide(L)'
;MGTATAYFLTQRGVRVTLIERGHIGAGATVASFGNIRRSGRYLPQMPLANRSLGLWSKLETWLGMDVEFRATGHLRLIFDHDGLALMQQFRKDALDWGLELEVLEPKDIRKRFPGLGPDAIAASFSPDDGSANPRLISPAFAGAAARGGATIHEQAHVSEISKTASGFEVVTSAGTFSADLLVNCAGAWGPDIARRFGEEVPITLAGPQMGVTEPLPHRILPVVGVWSKQHGAYLRQVERGNVVFGGAVARTQVGADGFAKIDPHNLSKQLQEVVKLVPALRQATIIRQWSGVEGYVEDMLPVMGPSGTTQGLFHAFGFCGHGFQLGPGVGDAMAELITTGSCTTPLAPFDIARFSA
;
A
#
# COMPACT_ATOMS: atom_id res chain seq x y z
N MET A 1 -4.76 -4.62 -5.11
CA MET A 1 -4.08 -5.67 -5.89
C MET A 1 -5.00 -6.23 -6.97
N GLY A 2 -6.13 -6.84 -6.63
CA GLY A 2 -7.01 -7.51 -7.58
C GLY A 2 -7.40 -6.68 -8.80
N THR A 3 -7.80 -5.42 -8.64
CA THR A 3 -8.17 -4.54 -9.77
C THR A 3 -7.00 -4.23 -10.71
N ALA A 4 -5.79 -4.04 -10.15
CA ALA A 4 -4.59 -3.84 -10.95
C ALA A 4 -4.21 -5.13 -11.70
N THR A 5 -4.24 -6.29 -11.03
CA THR A 5 -4.00 -7.59 -11.68
C THR A 5 -5.01 -7.85 -12.80
N ALA A 6 -6.30 -7.57 -12.55
CA ALA A 6 -7.35 -7.70 -13.57
C ALA A 6 -7.07 -6.82 -14.78
N TYR A 7 -6.70 -5.56 -14.57
CA TYR A 7 -6.35 -4.64 -15.66
C TYR A 7 -5.16 -5.17 -16.48
N PHE A 8 -4.05 -5.52 -15.85
CA PHE A 8 -2.87 -5.97 -16.60
C PHE A 8 -3.06 -7.32 -17.28
N LEU A 9 -3.92 -8.20 -16.75
CA LEU A 9 -4.32 -9.43 -17.41
C LEU A 9 -5.16 -9.15 -18.66
N THR A 10 -6.12 -8.23 -18.61
CA THR A 10 -6.91 -7.86 -19.79
C THR A 10 -6.03 -7.23 -20.88
N GLN A 11 -5.01 -6.43 -20.52
CA GLN A 11 -4.04 -5.90 -21.49
C GLN A 11 -3.21 -7.00 -22.18
N ARG A 12 -3.16 -8.21 -21.61
CA ARG A 12 -2.51 -9.40 -22.18
C ARG A 12 -3.50 -10.36 -22.85
N GLY A 13 -4.75 -9.93 -23.09
CA GLY A 13 -5.77 -10.71 -23.76
C GLY A 13 -6.39 -11.83 -22.92
N VAL A 14 -6.18 -11.83 -21.60
CA VAL A 14 -6.77 -12.81 -20.69
C VAL A 14 -8.19 -12.39 -20.33
N ARG A 15 -9.14 -13.34 -20.41
CA ARG A 15 -10.50 -13.13 -19.87
C ARG A 15 -10.46 -13.14 -18.35
N VAL A 16 -11.01 -12.10 -17.72
CA VAL A 16 -10.96 -11.93 -16.26
C VAL A 16 -12.36 -11.75 -15.69
N THR A 17 -12.65 -12.52 -14.64
CA THR A 17 -13.78 -12.26 -13.74
C THR A 17 -13.20 -11.81 -12.39
N LEU A 18 -13.53 -10.60 -11.96
CA LEU A 18 -13.14 -10.06 -10.67
C LEU A 18 -14.34 -10.11 -9.72
N ILE A 19 -14.14 -10.73 -8.57
CA ILE A 19 -15.16 -10.91 -7.53
C ILE A 19 -14.73 -10.11 -6.30
N GLU A 20 -15.58 -9.19 -5.85
CA GLU A 20 -15.37 -8.35 -4.66
C GLU A 20 -16.56 -8.52 -3.70
N ARG A 21 -16.27 -8.81 -2.43
CA ARG A 21 -17.34 -9.03 -1.44
C ARG A 21 -18.13 -7.75 -1.07
N GLY A 22 -17.46 -6.60 -1.19
CA GLY A 22 -18.03 -5.29 -0.91
C GLY A 22 -18.05 -4.42 -2.17
N HIS A 23 -17.61 -3.18 -2.03
CA HIS A 23 -17.38 -2.28 -3.15
C HIS A 23 -15.89 -2.20 -3.50
N ILE A 24 -15.60 -2.00 -4.77
CA ILE A 24 -14.23 -1.86 -5.26
C ILE A 24 -13.48 -0.78 -4.48
N GLY A 25 -12.35 -1.16 -3.88
CA GLY A 25 -11.49 -0.28 -3.12
C GLY A 25 -11.92 -0.01 -1.67
N ALA A 26 -13.07 -0.52 -1.23
CA ALA A 26 -13.62 -0.26 0.11
C ALA A 26 -12.81 -0.87 1.29
N GLY A 27 -11.86 -1.77 1.01
CA GLY A 27 -11.00 -2.39 2.02
C GLY A 27 -9.83 -1.47 2.45
N ALA A 28 -8.65 -2.08 2.62
CA ALA A 28 -7.43 -1.37 3.04
C ALA A 28 -7.03 -0.22 2.09
N THR A 29 -7.39 -0.30 0.80
CA THR A 29 -6.99 0.70 -0.19
C THR A 29 -7.57 2.08 0.14
N VAL A 30 -8.89 2.22 0.34
CA VAL A 30 -9.53 3.51 0.63
C VAL A 30 -9.09 4.11 1.96
N ALA A 31 -8.70 3.25 2.90
CA ALA A 31 -8.21 3.65 4.22
C ALA A 31 -6.72 4.04 4.21
N SER A 32 -6.01 3.80 3.11
CA SER A 32 -4.58 4.10 2.99
C SER A 32 -4.30 5.59 3.13
N PHE A 33 -3.09 5.90 3.61
CA PHE A 33 -2.53 7.24 3.60
C PHE A 33 -2.30 7.78 2.17
N GLY A 34 -2.09 6.91 1.20
CA GLY A 34 -1.81 7.29 -0.17
C GLY A 34 -0.34 7.59 -0.47
N ASN A 35 0.59 7.04 0.29
CA ASN A 35 2.02 7.27 0.12
C ASN A 35 2.59 6.45 -1.05
N ILE A 36 3.32 7.12 -1.92
CA ILE A 36 4.09 6.50 -3.01
C ILE A 36 5.57 6.72 -2.68
N ARG A 37 6.20 5.74 -2.04
CA ARG A 37 7.56 5.89 -1.56
C ARG A 37 8.41 4.63 -1.73
N ARG A 38 9.70 4.84 -1.95
CA ARG A 38 10.77 3.83 -1.84
C ARG A 38 11.58 4.01 -0.56
N SER A 39 11.69 5.25 -0.10
CA SER A 39 12.42 5.63 1.11
C SER A 39 11.90 4.89 2.36
N GLY A 40 12.78 4.16 3.06
CA GLY A 40 12.45 3.37 4.25
C GLY A 40 11.56 2.15 3.99
N ARG A 41 11.64 1.57 2.80
CA ARG A 41 10.97 0.31 2.45
C ARG A 41 11.84 -0.88 2.84
N TYR A 42 11.25 -2.03 3.10
CA TYR A 42 11.98 -3.29 3.23
C TYR A 42 12.69 -3.60 1.90
N LEU A 43 14.01 -3.82 1.96
CA LEU A 43 14.85 -3.91 0.77
C LEU A 43 14.42 -4.99 -0.24
N PRO A 44 13.99 -6.20 0.18
CA PRO A 44 13.48 -7.19 -0.76
C PRO A 44 12.30 -6.73 -1.61
N GLN A 45 11.55 -5.71 -1.16
CA GLN A 45 10.45 -5.11 -1.93
C GLN A 45 10.91 -4.06 -2.95
N MET A 46 12.19 -3.65 -2.95
CA MET A 46 12.67 -2.55 -3.80
C MET A 46 12.53 -2.82 -5.30
N PRO A 47 12.83 -4.01 -5.85
CA PRO A 47 12.61 -4.27 -7.28
C PRO A 47 11.14 -4.06 -7.69
N LEU A 48 10.22 -4.54 -6.85
CA LEU A 48 8.78 -4.36 -7.07
C LEU A 48 8.35 -2.89 -6.91
N ALA A 49 8.96 -2.17 -5.95
CA ALA A 49 8.70 -0.75 -5.72
C ALA A 49 9.21 0.12 -6.89
N ASN A 50 10.38 -0.19 -7.45
CA ASN A 50 10.93 0.48 -8.62
C ASN A 50 10.06 0.26 -9.86
N ARG A 51 9.64 -1.01 -10.11
CA ARG A 51 8.69 -1.34 -11.17
C ARG A 51 7.39 -0.54 -11.00
N SER A 52 6.84 -0.55 -9.81
CA SER A 52 5.58 0.14 -9.52
C SER A 52 5.69 1.65 -9.71
N LEU A 53 6.76 2.30 -9.25
CA LEU A 53 6.95 3.75 -9.41
C LEU A 53 7.00 4.14 -10.89
N GLY A 54 7.69 3.35 -11.73
CA GLY A 54 7.71 3.57 -13.18
C GLY A 54 6.34 3.44 -13.86
N LEU A 55 5.41 2.69 -13.24
CA LEU A 55 4.02 2.58 -13.71
C LEU A 55 3.16 3.76 -13.23
N TRP A 56 3.35 4.24 -12.00
CA TRP A 56 2.55 5.34 -11.44
C TRP A 56 2.51 6.57 -12.34
N SER A 57 3.61 6.94 -12.97
CA SER A 57 3.69 8.08 -13.89
C SER A 57 2.87 7.92 -15.19
N LYS A 58 2.43 6.70 -15.51
CA LYS A 58 1.69 6.37 -16.73
C LYS A 58 0.20 6.14 -16.49
N LEU A 59 -0.19 5.97 -15.20
CA LEU A 59 -1.54 5.51 -14.86
C LEU A 59 -2.64 6.46 -15.31
N GLU A 60 -2.44 7.78 -15.24
CA GLU A 60 -3.43 8.74 -15.70
C GLU A 60 -3.84 8.48 -17.17
N THR A 61 -2.84 8.32 -18.02
CA THR A 61 -3.07 8.02 -19.45
C THR A 61 -3.71 6.64 -19.64
N TRP A 62 -3.19 5.62 -18.96
CA TRP A 62 -3.64 4.24 -19.17
C TRP A 62 -5.03 3.97 -18.62
N LEU A 63 -5.35 4.57 -17.47
CA LEU A 63 -6.64 4.40 -16.82
C LEU A 63 -7.69 5.41 -17.33
N GLY A 64 -7.26 6.46 -18.06
CA GLY A 64 -8.12 7.54 -18.54
C GLY A 64 -8.71 8.39 -17.43
N MET A 65 -7.98 8.50 -16.30
CA MET A 65 -8.44 9.21 -15.10
C MET A 65 -7.23 9.68 -14.27
N ASP A 66 -7.22 10.95 -13.86
CA ASP A 66 -6.26 11.45 -12.88
C ASP A 66 -6.52 10.81 -11.51
N VAL A 67 -5.60 10.00 -11.06
CA VAL A 67 -5.61 9.38 -9.73
C VAL A 67 -4.89 10.23 -8.69
N GLU A 68 -4.64 11.50 -9.03
CA GLU A 68 -3.94 12.49 -8.21
C GLU A 68 -2.54 12.00 -7.78
N PHE A 69 -1.84 11.29 -8.66
CA PHE A 69 -0.43 10.98 -8.43
C PHE A 69 0.41 12.25 -8.59
N ARG A 70 1.13 12.61 -7.53
CA ARG A 70 2.01 13.78 -7.51
C ARG A 70 3.36 13.36 -6.95
N ALA A 71 4.38 13.42 -7.79
CA ALA A 71 5.78 13.18 -7.41
C ALA A 71 6.35 14.46 -6.76
N THR A 72 5.86 14.77 -5.55
CA THR A 72 6.28 15.96 -4.79
C THR A 72 7.50 15.73 -3.91
N GLY A 73 8.03 14.51 -3.93
CA GLY A 73 9.10 14.04 -3.07
C GLY A 73 8.61 13.52 -1.73
N HIS A 74 9.50 12.82 -1.05
CA HIS A 74 9.31 12.34 0.31
C HIS A 74 10.46 12.81 1.19
N LEU A 75 10.15 13.70 2.13
CA LEU A 75 11.06 14.26 3.14
C LEU A 75 10.90 13.47 4.44
N ARG A 76 11.97 12.86 4.95
CA ARG A 76 11.96 12.22 6.26
C ARG A 76 12.88 12.96 7.21
N LEU A 77 12.27 13.62 8.18
CA LEU A 77 12.94 14.41 9.21
C LEU A 77 13.61 13.51 10.25
N ILE A 78 14.66 14.00 10.86
CA ILE A 78 15.48 13.31 11.86
C ILE A 78 15.62 14.25 13.06
N PHE A 79 15.21 13.79 14.24
CA PHE A 79 15.22 14.61 15.47
C PHE A 79 16.21 14.11 16.52
N ASP A 80 16.80 12.91 16.31
CA ASP A 80 17.72 12.29 17.25
C ASP A 80 18.80 11.47 16.54
N HIS A 81 19.82 11.07 17.29
CA HIS A 81 20.94 10.28 16.76
C HIS A 81 20.53 8.86 16.36
N ASP A 82 19.51 8.29 16.97
CA ASP A 82 18.99 6.98 16.60
C ASP A 82 18.35 7.01 15.22
N GLY A 83 17.53 8.02 14.93
CA GLY A 83 16.95 8.25 13.61
C GLY A 83 18.01 8.55 12.56
N LEU A 84 19.08 9.27 12.92
CA LEU A 84 20.21 9.53 12.03
C LEU A 84 20.93 8.22 11.66
N ALA A 85 21.22 7.38 12.64
CA ALA A 85 21.87 6.09 12.40
C ALA A 85 21.02 5.17 11.51
N LEU A 86 19.69 5.11 11.76
CA LEU A 86 18.77 4.35 10.90
C LEU A 86 18.79 4.83 9.46
N MET A 87 18.73 6.15 9.25
CA MET A 87 18.79 6.74 7.91
C MET A 87 20.10 6.42 7.20
N GLN A 88 21.24 6.59 7.90
CA GLN A 88 22.56 6.33 7.32
C GLN A 88 22.73 4.85 6.91
N GLN A 89 22.27 3.92 7.77
CA GLN A 89 22.29 2.49 7.43
C GLN A 89 21.41 2.19 6.23
N PHE A 90 20.15 2.64 6.27
CA PHE A 90 19.24 2.44 5.15
C PHE A 90 19.76 3.04 3.84
N ARG A 91 20.31 4.26 3.88
CA ARG A 91 20.89 4.92 2.70
C ARG A 91 22.01 4.08 2.07
N LYS A 92 22.90 3.52 2.91
CA LYS A 92 23.98 2.64 2.44
C LYS A 92 23.41 1.39 1.76
N ASP A 93 22.49 0.71 2.46
CA ASP A 93 21.95 -0.57 1.99
C ASP A 93 21.06 -0.40 0.75
N ALA A 94 20.36 0.76 0.61
CA ALA A 94 19.45 1.01 -0.48
C ALA A 94 20.14 1.35 -1.81
N LEU A 95 21.42 1.72 -1.81
CA LEU A 95 22.19 2.02 -3.02
C LEU A 95 22.19 0.84 -3.99
N ASP A 96 22.46 -0.36 -3.48
CA ASP A 96 22.52 -1.59 -4.28
C ASP A 96 21.13 -1.97 -4.88
N TRP A 97 20.06 -1.35 -4.34
CA TRP A 97 18.67 -1.53 -4.80
C TRP A 97 18.17 -0.39 -5.68
N GLY A 98 19.07 0.51 -6.11
CA GLY A 98 18.76 1.60 -7.02
C GLY A 98 18.03 2.78 -6.38
N LEU A 99 18.22 3.02 -5.07
CA LEU A 99 17.71 4.20 -4.38
C LEU A 99 18.84 4.99 -3.75
N GLU A 100 19.08 6.19 -4.28
CA GLU A 100 19.92 7.18 -3.66
C GLU A 100 19.06 8.20 -2.89
N LEU A 101 19.41 8.43 -1.63
CA LEU A 101 18.75 9.44 -0.78
C LEU A 101 19.64 10.67 -0.66
N GLU A 102 19.08 11.82 -0.97
CA GLU A 102 19.71 13.11 -0.66
C GLU A 102 19.64 13.35 0.85
N VAL A 103 20.76 13.72 1.46
CA VAL A 103 20.83 14.09 2.89
C VAL A 103 20.87 15.60 3.00
N LEU A 104 19.97 16.15 3.82
CA LEU A 104 19.84 17.58 4.03
C LEU A 104 20.28 17.97 5.45
N GLU A 105 21.10 19.01 5.54
CA GLU A 105 21.43 19.67 6.79
C GLU A 105 20.31 20.63 7.22
N PRO A 106 20.25 21.05 8.50
CA PRO A 106 19.18 21.94 8.99
C PRO A 106 19.05 23.25 8.19
N LYS A 107 20.16 23.80 7.66
CA LYS A 107 20.13 25.00 6.82
C LYS A 107 19.40 24.75 5.49
N ASP A 108 19.60 23.57 4.89
CA ASP A 108 19.00 23.21 3.61
C ASP A 108 17.50 22.87 3.79
N ILE A 109 17.15 22.23 4.90
CA ILE A 109 15.74 22.00 5.27
C ILE A 109 15.01 23.34 5.38
N ARG A 110 15.53 24.29 6.17
CA ARG A 110 14.93 25.62 6.32
C ARG A 110 14.82 26.41 5.02
N LYS A 111 15.81 26.27 4.13
CA LYS A 111 15.83 26.97 2.84
C LYS A 111 14.83 26.37 1.84
N ARG A 112 14.79 25.03 1.72
CA ARG A 112 13.98 24.33 0.70
C ARG A 112 12.55 24.07 1.16
N PHE A 113 12.36 23.86 2.45
CA PHE A 113 11.08 23.46 3.06
C PHE A 113 10.76 24.35 4.28
N PRO A 114 10.57 25.66 4.07
CA PRO A 114 10.33 26.59 5.18
C PRO A 114 9.09 26.19 5.97
N GLY A 115 9.20 26.18 7.29
CA GLY A 115 8.12 25.77 8.20
C GLY A 115 8.00 24.27 8.46
N LEU A 116 8.87 23.43 7.87
CA LEU A 116 8.92 22.01 8.16
C LEU A 116 10.09 21.70 9.13
N GLY A 117 9.80 20.91 10.16
CA GLY A 117 10.79 20.35 11.08
C GLY A 117 11.79 21.36 11.63
N PRO A 118 11.39 22.46 12.29
CA PRO A 118 12.32 23.52 12.71
C PRO A 118 13.45 23.00 13.62
N ASP A 119 13.17 21.95 14.39
CA ASP A 119 14.12 21.33 15.33
C ASP A 119 14.79 20.06 14.75
N ALA A 120 14.61 19.78 13.47
CA ALA A 120 15.24 18.62 12.85
C ALA A 120 16.76 18.81 12.74
N ILE A 121 17.53 17.79 13.14
CA ILE A 121 19.01 17.78 13.07
C ILE A 121 19.53 17.37 11.69
N ALA A 122 18.70 16.68 10.89
CA ALA A 122 18.94 16.31 9.51
C ALA A 122 17.63 15.87 8.84
N ALA A 123 17.67 15.61 7.55
CA ALA A 123 16.60 14.93 6.83
C ALA A 123 17.15 14.10 5.67
N SER A 124 16.38 13.13 5.20
CA SER A 124 16.58 12.52 3.88
C SER A 124 15.47 12.95 2.94
N PHE A 125 15.81 13.12 1.67
CA PHE A 125 14.87 13.49 0.62
C PHE A 125 14.97 12.54 -0.56
N SER A 126 13.82 12.04 -1.03
CA SER A 126 13.66 11.22 -2.24
C SER A 126 12.75 11.96 -3.19
N PRO A 127 13.26 12.56 -4.27
CA PRO A 127 12.51 13.50 -5.13
C PRO A 127 11.41 12.81 -5.96
N ASP A 128 11.61 11.55 -6.36
CA ASP A 128 10.67 10.81 -7.20
C ASP A 128 9.50 10.18 -6.43
N ASP A 129 9.61 10.13 -5.11
CA ASP A 129 8.55 9.66 -4.24
C ASP A 129 7.42 10.72 -4.18
N GLY A 130 6.25 10.37 -3.67
CA GLY A 130 5.13 11.30 -3.61
C GLY A 130 3.88 10.68 -3.00
N SER A 131 2.74 11.05 -3.54
CA SER A 131 1.45 10.54 -3.07
C SER A 131 0.41 10.44 -4.18
N ALA A 132 -0.65 9.66 -3.95
CA ALA A 132 -1.80 9.56 -4.81
C ALA A 132 -3.10 9.48 -3.98
N ASN A 133 -4.26 9.60 -4.65
CA ASN A 133 -5.54 9.49 -3.96
C ASN A 133 -5.98 8.03 -3.84
N PRO A 134 -6.03 7.46 -2.63
CA PRO A 134 -6.38 6.06 -2.43
C PRO A 134 -7.85 5.74 -2.75
N ARG A 135 -8.70 6.76 -2.86
CA ARG A 135 -10.13 6.57 -3.21
C ARG A 135 -10.34 6.39 -4.71
N LEU A 136 -9.39 6.85 -5.53
CA LEU A 136 -9.53 6.86 -6.99
C LEU A 136 -8.88 5.64 -7.65
N ILE A 137 -7.78 5.12 -7.09
CA ILE A 137 -6.94 4.15 -7.79
C ILE A 137 -7.63 2.82 -8.09
N SER A 138 -8.33 2.21 -7.11
CA SER A 138 -8.98 0.91 -7.34
C SER A 138 -10.17 1.02 -8.30
N PRO A 139 -11.08 2.02 -8.18
CA PRO A 139 -12.11 2.27 -9.18
C PRO A 139 -11.56 2.56 -10.58
N ALA A 140 -10.47 3.33 -10.68
CA ALA A 140 -9.83 3.62 -11.98
C ALA A 140 -9.31 2.34 -12.65
N PHE A 141 -8.59 1.49 -11.92
CA PHE A 141 -8.16 0.19 -12.43
C PHE A 141 -9.32 -0.72 -12.80
N ALA A 142 -10.37 -0.79 -11.96
CA ALA A 142 -11.56 -1.60 -12.25
C ALA A 142 -12.27 -1.13 -13.52
N GLY A 143 -12.49 0.18 -13.66
CA GLY A 143 -13.09 0.75 -14.88
C GLY A 143 -12.26 0.49 -16.12
N ALA A 144 -10.92 0.59 -16.03
CA ALA A 144 -10.03 0.28 -17.14
C ALA A 144 -10.02 -1.22 -17.48
N ALA A 145 -10.03 -2.09 -16.46
CA ALA A 145 -10.16 -3.54 -16.67
C ALA A 145 -11.49 -3.91 -17.35
N ALA A 146 -12.60 -3.29 -16.91
CA ALA A 146 -13.92 -3.50 -17.53
C ALA A 146 -13.94 -3.05 -19.00
N ARG A 147 -13.34 -1.89 -19.33
CA ARG A 147 -13.17 -1.46 -20.73
C ARG A 147 -12.29 -2.45 -21.54
N GLY A 148 -11.35 -3.12 -20.87
CA GLY A 148 -10.53 -4.20 -21.43
C GLY A 148 -11.22 -5.55 -21.50
N GLY A 149 -12.52 -5.65 -21.15
CA GLY A 149 -13.31 -6.87 -21.23
C GLY A 149 -13.40 -7.69 -19.94
N ALA A 150 -12.91 -7.20 -18.80
CA ALA A 150 -13.13 -7.87 -17.53
C ALA A 150 -14.59 -7.77 -17.07
N THR A 151 -15.12 -8.87 -16.53
CA THR A 151 -16.41 -8.87 -15.81
C THR A 151 -16.15 -8.63 -14.32
N ILE A 152 -16.89 -7.69 -13.70
CA ILE A 152 -16.70 -7.32 -12.31
C ILE A 152 -18.01 -7.53 -11.54
N HIS A 153 -17.92 -8.28 -10.44
CA HIS A 153 -19.01 -8.53 -9.52
C HIS A 153 -18.67 -7.94 -8.15
N GLU A 154 -19.35 -6.86 -7.80
CA GLU A 154 -19.32 -6.28 -6.45
C GLU A 154 -20.42 -6.92 -5.59
N GLN A 155 -20.29 -6.78 -4.26
CA GLN A 155 -21.20 -7.36 -3.27
C GLN A 155 -21.36 -8.88 -3.43
N ALA A 156 -20.36 -9.53 -4.02
CA ALA A 156 -20.31 -10.96 -4.31
C ALA A 156 -19.43 -11.68 -3.28
N HIS A 157 -20.00 -11.98 -2.13
CA HIS A 157 -19.29 -12.68 -1.06
C HIS A 157 -19.03 -14.14 -1.49
N VAL A 158 -17.75 -14.55 -1.45
CA VAL A 158 -17.32 -15.93 -1.72
C VAL A 158 -17.60 -16.80 -0.51
N SER A 159 -18.46 -17.81 -0.67
CA SER A 159 -18.76 -18.81 0.38
C SER A 159 -17.93 -20.07 0.25
N GLU A 160 -17.68 -20.52 -0.99
CA GLU A 160 -16.94 -21.75 -1.27
C GLU A 160 -16.01 -21.57 -2.46
N ILE A 161 -14.87 -22.25 -2.41
CA ILE A 161 -13.93 -22.37 -3.52
C ILE A 161 -13.49 -23.83 -3.59
N SER A 162 -13.60 -24.45 -4.75
CA SER A 162 -13.16 -25.82 -4.97
C SER A 162 -12.26 -25.92 -6.20
N LYS A 163 -11.28 -26.83 -6.15
CA LYS A 163 -10.49 -27.26 -7.29
C LYS A 163 -11.26 -28.32 -8.05
N THR A 164 -11.40 -28.14 -9.36
CA THR A 164 -12.03 -29.10 -10.28
C THR A 164 -10.98 -29.72 -11.23
N ALA A 165 -11.38 -30.69 -12.03
CA ALA A 165 -10.48 -31.27 -13.01
C ALA A 165 -9.98 -30.27 -14.07
N SER A 166 -10.79 -29.23 -14.37
CA SER A 166 -10.49 -28.24 -15.43
C SER A 166 -10.09 -26.87 -14.88
N GLY A 167 -10.03 -26.67 -13.56
CA GLY A 167 -9.72 -25.35 -12.98
C GLY A 167 -10.31 -25.18 -11.59
N PHE A 168 -11.03 -24.10 -11.39
CA PHE A 168 -11.64 -23.73 -10.10
C PHE A 168 -13.12 -23.40 -10.27
N GLU A 169 -13.90 -23.72 -9.26
CA GLU A 169 -15.26 -23.25 -9.10
C GLU A 169 -15.35 -22.36 -7.84
N VAL A 170 -16.00 -21.22 -7.97
CA VAL A 170 -16.15 -20.22 -6.92
C VAL A 170 -17.64 -19.94 -6.73
N VAL A 171 -18.18 -20.32 -5.58
CA VAL A 171 -19.58 -20.06 -5.20
C VAL A 171 -19.65 -18.75 -4.47
N THR A 172 -20.54 -17.87 -4.89
CA THR A 172 -20.74 -16.52 -4.30
C THR A 172 -22.21 -16.22 -4.11
N SER A 173 -22.49 -15.13 -3.39
CA SER A 173 -23.86 -14.60 -3.27
C SER A 173 -24.45 -14.11 -4.60
N ALA A 174 -23.62 -13.89 -5.62
CA ALA A 174 -24.04 -13.43 -6.95
C ALA A 174 -24.09 -14.55 -8.00
N GLY A 175 -23.81 -15.80 -7.60
CA GLY A 175 -23.80 -16.96 -8.48
C GLY A 175 -22.49 -17.76 -8.38
N THR A 176 -22.38 -18.78 -9.23
CA THR A 176 -21.20 -19.65 -9.31
C THR A 176 -20.39 -19.32 -10.56
N PHE A 177 -19.08 -19.20 -10.39
CA PHE A 177 -18.13 -18.86 -11.45
C PHE A 177 -17.08 -19.95 -11.60
N SER A 178 -16.67 -20.23 -12.84
CA SER A 178 -15.61 -21.20 -13.15
C SER A 178 -14.48 -20.50 -13.91
N ALA A 179 -13.25 -20.89 -13.61
CA ALA A 179 -12.06 -20.39 -14.30
C ALA A 179 -10.92 -21.42 -14.26
N ASP A 180 -10.02 -21.38 -15.24
CA ASP A 180 -8.84 -22.23 -15.29
C ASP A 180 -7.84 -21.90 -14.18
N LEU A 181 -7.75 -20.60 -13.82
CA LEU A 181 -6.81 -20.06 -12.85
C LEU A 181 -7.54 -19.22 -11.80
N LEU A 182 -7.01 -19.22 -10.57
CA LEU A 182 -7.52 -18.43 -9.46
C LEU A 182 -6.41 -17.52 -8.89
N VAL A 183 -6.72 -16.24 -8.70
CA VAL A 183 -5.80 -15.28 -8.05
C VAL A 183 -6.39 -14.77 -6.75
N ASN A 184 -5.78 -15.15 -5.64
CA ASN A 184 -6.16 -14.69 -4.31
C ASN A 184 -5.58 -13.31 -4.01
N CYS A 185 -6.40 -12.29 -4.14
CA CYS A 185 -6.09 -10.90 -3.78
C CYS A 185 -6.92 -10.41 -2.56
N ALA A 186 -7.34 -11.30 -1.68
CA ALA A 186 -8.28 -11.01 -0.60
C ALA A 186 -7.67 -10.22 0.59
N GLY A 187 -6.46 -9.67 0.46
CA GLY A 187 -5.83 -8.78 1.43
C GLY A 187 -5.66 -9.43 2.80
N ALA A 188 -6.24 -8.84 3.83
CA ALA A 188 -6.18 -9.35 5.21
C ALA A 188 -6.87 -10.72 5.39
N TRP A 189 -7.75 -11.10 4.48
CA TRP A 189 -8.46 -12.39 4.45
C TRP A 189 -7.87 -13.40 3.43
N GLY A 190 -6.74 -13.06 2.83
CA GLY A 190 -6.00 -13.94 1.93
C GLY A 190 -5.65 -15.30 2.55
N PRO A 191 -5.21 -15.37 3.83
CA PRO A 191 -4.93 -16.64 4.50
C PRO A 191 -6.12 -17.59 4.59
N ASP A 192 -7.34 -17.08 4.70
CA ASP A 192 -8.53 -17.93 4.76
C ASP A 192 -8.77 -18.69 3.45
N ILE A 193 -8.40 -18.06 2.33
CA ILE A 193 -8.42 -18.70 1.01
C ILE A 193 -7.26 -19.69 0.88
N ALA A 194 -6.04 -19.28 1.26
CA ALA A 194 -4.85 -20.15 1.19
C ALA A 194 -5.04 -21.44 2.01
N ARG A 195 -5.60 -21.33 3.22
CA ARG A 195 -5.90 -22.48 4.12
C ARG A 195 -6.82 -23.52 3.49
N ARG A 196 -7.77 -23.11 2.64
CA ARG A 196 -8.65 -24.06 1.91
C ARG A 196 -7.87 -24.99 0.98
N PHE A 197 -6.66 -24.59 0.61
CA PHE A 197 -5.76 -25.36 -0.24
C PHE A 197 -4.53 -25.90 0.52
N GLY A 198 -4.59 -25.92 1.86
CA GLY A 198 -3.56 -26.52 2.70
C GLY A 198 -2.33 -25.63 2.92
N GLU A 199 -2.46 -24.31 2.70
CA GLU A 199 -1.37 -23.35 2.89
C GLU A 199 -1.68 -22.43 4.08
N GLU A 200 -0.89 -22.54 5.13
CA GLU A 200 -1.03 -21.71 6.35
C GLU A 200 -0.10 -20.51 6.29
N VAL A 201 -0.66 -19.32 6.46
CA VAL A 201 0.10 -18.08 6.56
C VAL A 201 -0.30 -17.36 7.85
N PRO A 202 0.62 -17.21 8.81
CA PRO A 202 0.35 -16.49 10.04
C PRO A 202 0.21 -14.99 9.75
N ILE A 203 -0.99 -14.45 9.91
CA ILE A 203 -1.28 -13.03 9.71
C ILE A 203 -1.92 -12.45 10.96
N THR A 204 -1.41 -11.28 11.39
CA THR A 204 -2.04 -10.47 12.43
C THR A 204 -2.84 -9.35 11.78
N LEU A 205 -4.11 -9.21 12.15
CA LEU A 205 -4.95 -8.12 11.69
C LEU A 205 -4.77 -6.89 12.60
N ALA A 206 -4.51 -5.75 12.01
CA ALA A 206 -4.38 -4.51 12.75
C ALA A 206 -4.77 -3.28 11.90
N GLY A 207 -5.13 -2.19 12.56
CA GLY A 207 -5.59 -0.97 11.90
C GLY A 207 -4.67 0.22 12.15
N PRO A 208 -4.00 0.77 11.13
CA PRO A 208 -3.39 2.07 11.25
C PRO A 208 -4.46 3.16 11.34
N GLN A 209 -4.32 4.05 12.33
CA GLN A 209 -5.24 5.17 12.51
C GLN A 209 -4.76 6.40 11.76
N MET A 210 -5.67 7.04 11.04
CA MET A 210 -5.43 8.23 10.24
C MET A 210 -6.35 9.37 10.69
N GLY A 211 -5.91 10.62 10.42
CA GLY A 211 -6.71 11.81 10.60
C GLY A 211 -6.58 12.74 9.39
N VAL A 212 -7.53 13.67 9.28
CA VAL A 212 -7.49 14.73 8.28
C VAL A 212 -7.99 16.04 8.86
N THR A 213 -7.30 17.14 8.50
CA THR A 213 -7.66 18.49 8.89
C THR A 213 -8.69 19.12 7.95
N GLU A 214 -9.26 20.24 8.34
CA GLU A 214 -9.84 21.21 7.42
C GLU A 214 -8.83 21.65 6.34
N PRO A 215 -9.26 22.25 5.21
CA PRO A 215 -8.36 22.88 4.24
C PRO A 215 -7.56 24.02 4.89
N LEU A 216 -6.25 24.03 4.68
CA LEU A 216 -5.35 25.05 5.22
C LEU A 216 -4.76 25.91 4.10
N PRO A 217 -4.49 27.20 4.35
CA PRO A 217 -3.87 28.10 3.40
C PRO A 217 -2.36 27.82 3.19
N HIS A 218 -1.75 27.04 4.09
CA HIS A 218 -0.35 26.66 3.99
C HIS A 218 -0.15 25.62 2.90
N ARG A 219 0.98 25.68 2.20
CA ARG A 219 1.35 24.70 1.19
C ARG A 219 2.51 23.84 1.69
N ILE A 220 2.20 22.57 1.97
CA ILE A 220 3.18 21.55 2.33
C ILE A 220 3.41 20.71 1.07
N LEU A 221 4.55 20.89 0.40
CA LEU A 221 4.79 20.27 -0.91
C LEU A 221 5.16 18.79 -0.82
N PRO A 222 6.21 18.36 -0.04
CA PRO A 222 6.57 16.95 0.00
C PRO A 222 5.63 16.17 0.92
N VAL A 223 5.60 14.86 0.73
CA VAL A 223 5.17 13.98 1.80
C VAL A 223 6.21 14.04 2.90
N VAL A 224 5.78 14.24 4.14
CA VAL A 224 6.67 14.38 5.29
C VAL A 224 6.54 13.16 6.21
N GLY A 225 7.65 12.61 6.64
CA GLY A 225 7.72 11.52 7.60
C GLY A 225 8.89 11.70 8.57
N VAL A 226 9.14 10.70 9.40
CA VAL A 226 10.22 10.69 10.40
C VAL A 226 11.05 9.41 10.26
N TRP A 227 12.36 9.53 10.45
CA TRP A 227 13.21 8.38 10.77
C TRP A 227 13.18 8.17 12.29
N SER A 228 12.64 7.04 12.72
CA SER A 228 12.50 6.72 14.14
C SER A 228 12.51 5.20 14.33
N LYS A 229 13.10 4.74 15.45
CA LYS A 229 13.00 3.33 15.91
C LYS A 229 11.59 2.98 16.39
N GLN A 230 10.79 3.98 16.72
CA GLN A 230 9.39 3.85 17.10
C GLN A 230 8.47 4.16 15.92
N HIS A 231 7.18 4.25 16.18
CA HIS A 231 6.21 4.66 15.16
C HIS A 231 6.36 6.16 14.87
N GLY A 232 7.05 6.50 13.78
CA GLY A 232 7.17 7.89 13.33
C GLY A 232 5.87 8.45 12.76
N ALA A 233 5.60 9.72 13.02
CA ALA A 233 4.50 10.44 12.39
C ALA A 233 4.77 10.66 10.90
N TYR A 234 3.70 10.78 10.12
CA TYR A 234 3.77 11.17 8.72
C TYR A 234 2.54 11.99 8.33
N LEU A 235 2.71 12.86 7.35
CA LEU A 235 1.65 13.70 6.81
C LEU A 235 1.87 14.03 5.33
N ARG A 236 0.78 14.38 4.67
CA ARG A 236 0.77 14.99 3.33
C ARG A 236 -0.39 15.97 3.20
N GLN A 237 -0.22 17.00 2.41
CA GLN A 237 -1.30 17.91 2.04
C GLN A 237 -1.85 17.53 0.66
N VAL A 238 -3.17 17.47 0.55
CA VAL A 238 -3.85 17.30 -0.75
C VAL A 238 -4.10 18.65 -1.41
N GLU A 239 -4.40 18.67 -2.70
CA GLU A 239 -4.56 19.92 -3.49
C GLU A 239 -5.62 20.87 -2.90
N ARG A 240 -6.66 20.33 -2.26
CA ARG A 240 -7.70 21.14 -1.57
C ARG A 240 -7.22 21.83 -0.30
N GLY A 241 -5.99 21.56 0.13
CA GLY A 241 -5.40 22.14 1.35
C GLY A 241 -5.58 21.29 2.61
N ASN A 242 -6.38 20.22 2.61
CA ASN A 242 -6.49 19.33 3.76
C ASN A 242 -5.16 18.58 3.98
N VAL A 243 -4.78 18.43 5.24
CA VAL A 243 -3.61 17.62 5.63
C VAL A 243 -4.08 16.28 6.17
N VAL A 244 -3.70 15.20 5.47
CA VAL A 244 -3.86 13.83 5.94
C VAL A 244 -2.64 13.45 6.76
N PHE A 245 -2.84 12.81 7.91
CA PHE A 245 -1.75 12.41 8.79
C PHE A 245 -2.01 11.05 9.45
N GLY A 246 -0.94 10.43 9.97
CA GLY A 246 -0.98 9.16 10.67
C GLY A 246 0.35 8.83 11.34
N GLY A 247 0.52 7.59 11.80
CA GLY A 247 1.71 7.12 12.52
C GLY A 247 1.75 7.59 13.97
N ALA A 248 2.93 7.70 14.55
CA ALA A 248 3.23 8.10 15.93
C ALA A 248 2.64 7.20 17.03
N VAL A 249 1.83 6.23 16.69
CA VAL A 249 1.14 5.33 17.63
C VAL A 249 1.14 3.90 17.10
N ALA A 250 0.94 2.95 18.00
CA ALA A 250 0.72 1.55 17.62
C ALA A 250 -0.58 1.41 16.81
N ARG A 251 -0.65 0.36 16.00
CA ARG A 251 -1.86 0.00 15.27
C ARG A 251 -2.93 -0.46 16.24
N THR A 252 -4.19 -0.13 15.98
CA THR A 252 -5.32 -0.59 16.79
C THR A 252 -5.68 -2.04 16.46
N GLN A 253 -6.18 -2.75 17.45
CA GLN A 253 -6.66 -4.12 17.26
C GLN A 253 -7.96 -4.11 16.43
N VAL A 254 -8.12 -5.17 15.66
CA VAL A 254 -9.36 -5.45 14.93
C VAL A 254 -10.31 -6.21 15.84
N GLY A 255 -11.54 -5.72 15.97
CA GLY A 255 -12.58 -6.38 16.76
C GLY A 255 -13.12 -7.66 16.10
N ALA A 256 -13.91 -8.42 16.84
CA ALA A 256 -14.61 -9.62 16.34
C ALA A 256 -15.59 -9.29 15.19
N ASP A 257 -16.00 -8.05 15.08
CA ASP A 257 -16.80 -7.48 13.98
C ASP A 257 -16.00 -7.27 12.68
N GLY A 258 -14.69 -7.53 12.69
CA GLY A 258 -13.79 -7.34 11.54
C GLY A 258 -13.40 -5.89 11.29
N PHE A 259 -13.68 -4.96 12.20
CA PHE A 259 -13.32 -3.54 12.07
C PHE A 259 -12.23 -3.13 13.05
N ALA A 260 -11.32 -2.27 12.60
CA ALA A 260 -10.35 -1.62 13.46
C ALA A 260 -10.98 -0.40 14.13
N LYS A 261 -10.98 -0.37 15.45
CA LYS A 261 -11.57 0.74 16.23
C LYS A 261 -10.62 1.92 16.30
N ILE A 262 -11.18 3.13 16.28
CA ILE A 262 -10.43 4.35 16.55
C ILE A 262 -10.22 4.48 18.06
N ASP A 263 -8.96 4.70 18.48
CA ASP A 263 -8.62 5.07 19.84
C ASP A 263 -8.44 6.60 19.93
N PRO A 264 -9.31 7.32 20.67
CA PRO A 264 -9.19 8.76 20.81
C PRO A 264 -7.87 9.22 21.45
N HIS A 265 -7.26 8.41 22.32
CA HIS A 265 -5.96 8.74 22.92
C HIS A 265 -4.83 8.78 21.89
N ASN A 266 -4.95 7.98 20.82
CA ASN A 266 -4.00 8.00 19.71
C ASN A 266 -4.00 9.33 18.98
N LEU A 267 -5.15 10.00 18.83
CA LEU A 267 -5.23 11.29 18.16
C LEU A 267 -4.34 12.34 18.86
N SER A 268 -4.42 12.43 20.18
CA SER A 268 -3.62 13.40 20.93
C SER A 268 -2.12 13.21 20.69
N LYS A 269 -1.66 11.96 20.73
CA LYS A 269 -0.25 11.62 20.45
C LYS A 269 0.13 11.92 18.99
N GLN A 270 -0.74 11.58 18.04
CA GLN A 270 -0.51 11.87 16.63
C GLN A 270 -0.36 13.38 16.39
N LEU A 271 -1.26 14.20 16.98
CA LEU A 271 -1.22 15.66 16.83
C LEU A 271 0.03 16.27 17.44
N GLN A 272 0.48 15.79 18.61
CA GLN A 272 1.72 16.24 19.23
C GLN A 272 2.91 16.02 18.30
N GLU A 273 3.01 14.84 17.68
CA GLU A 273 4.11 14.52 16.76
C GLU A 273 3.98 15.27 15.43
N VAL A 274 2.78 15.37 14.88
CA VAL A 274 2.52 16.08 13.61
C VAL A 274 2.85 17.58 13.74
N VAL A 275 2.55 18.20 14.87
CA VAL A 275 2.89 19.62 15.15
C VAL A 275 4.41 19.84 15.23
N LYS A 276 5.21 18.86 15.68
CA LYS A 276 6.67 18.94 15.60
C LYS A 276 7.16 18.97 14.15
N LEU A 277 6.49 18.24 13.27
CA LEU A 277 6.82 18.22 11.84
C LEU A 277 6.44 19.53 11.16
N VAL A 278 5.25 20.05 11.47
CA VAL A 278 4.67 21.25 10.88
C VAL A 278 3.98 22.09 11.96
N PRO A 279 4.67 23.03 12.60
CA PRO A 279 4.10 23.84 13.70
C PRO A 279 2.83 24.60 13.35
N ALA A 280 2.63 24.96 12.10
CA ALA A 280 1.42 25.61 11.61
C ALA A 280 0.14 24.77 11.81
N LEU A 281 0.27 23.45 11.99
CA LEU A 281 -0.87 22.56 12.24
C LEU A 281 -1.42 22.64 13.67
N ARG A 282 -0.79 23.40 14.57
CA ARG A 282 -1.25 23.56 15.98
C ARG A 282 -2.68 24.10 16.08
N GLN A 283 -3.12 24.90 15.12
CA GLN A 283 -4.44 25.52 15.10
C GLN A 283 -5.41 24.85 14.14
N ALA A 284 -5.00 23.77 13.47
CA ALA A 284 -5.82 23.10 12.48
C ALA A 284 -6.98 22.33 13.15
N THR A 285 -8.18 22.46 12.57
CA THR A 285 -9.35 21.68 12.98
C THR A 285 -9.30 20.29 12.35
N ILE A 286 -9.46 19.25 13.17
CA ILE A 286 -9.57 17.87 12.69
C ILE A 286 -11.02 17.60 12.31
N ILE A 287 -11.27 17.26 11.05
CA ILE A 287 -12.62 17.04 10.53
C ILE A 287 -13.02 15.57 10.44
N ARG A 288 -12.04 14.65 10.42
CA ARG A 288 -12.32 13.22 10.36
C ARG A 288 -11.13 12.39 10.84
N GLN A 289 -11.45 11.25 11.47
CA GLN A 289 -10.53 10.13 11.71
C GLN A 289 -11.10 8.85 11.11
N TRP A 290 -10.20 7.93 10.76
CA TRP A 290 -10.57 6.59 10.30
C TRP A 290 -9.44 5.60 10.58
N SER A 291 -9.77 4.33 10.50
CA SER A 291 -8.83 3.22 10.48
C SER A 291 -9.26 2.23 9.41
N GLY A 292 -8.31 1.51 8.84
CA GLY A 292 -8.56 0.41 7.93
C GLY A 292 -8.02 -0.89 8.52
N VAL A 293 -8.42 -2.03 7.96
CA VAL A 293 -7.90 -3.33 8.37
C VAL A 293 -6.81 -3.76 7.41
N GLU A 294 -5.63 -4.02 7.94
CA GLU A 294 -4.49 -4.55 7.20
C GLU A 294 -4.01 -5.86 7.81
N GLY A 295 -3.47 -6.74 6.98
CA GLY A 295 -2.84 -7.99 7.39
C GLY A 295 -1.33 -7.83 7.47
N TYR A 296 -0.77 -8.20 8.62
CA TYR A 296 0.67 -8.12 8.91
C TYR A 296 1.23 -9.52 9.09
N VAL A 297 2.19 -9.86 8.25
CA VAL A 297 2.99 -11.07 8.33
C VAL A 297 4.21 -10.79 9.20
N GLU A 298 4.74 -11.78 9.90
CA GLU A 298 5.82 -11.60 10.87
C GLU A 298 7.08 -10.97 10.25
N ASP A 299 7.48 -11.43 9.06
CA ASP A 299 8.63 -10.91 8.33
C ASP A 299 8.35 -9.59 7.58
N MET A 300 7.14 -9.07 7.67
CA MET A 300 6.70 -7.83 7.01
C MET A 300 6.80 -7.85 5.47
N LEU A 301 6.94 -9.02 4.86
CA LEU A 301 6.92 -9.21 3.41
C LEU A 301 5.57 -9.79 2.95
N PRO A 302 5.05 -9.39 1.78
CA PRO A 302 3.80 -9.93 1.27
C PRO A 302 3.95 -11.41 0.86
N VAL A 303 2.82 -12.08 0.71
CA VAL A 303 2.74 -13.34 -0.02
C VAL A 303 2.39 -13.05 -1.47
N MET A 304 3.27 -13.45 -2.40
CA MET A 304 3.08 -13.18 -3.83
C MET A 304 3.75 -14.27 -4.68
N GLY A 305 2.98 -14.87 -5.57
CA GLY A 305 3.47 -15.94 -6.45
C GLY A 305 2.49 -17.08 -6.60
N PRO A 306 2.92 -18.22 -7.19
CA PRO A 306 2.09 -19.41 -7.30
C PRO A 306 1.89 -20.05 -5.93
N SER A 307 0.79 -20.78 -5.76
CA SER A 307 0.57 -21.71 -4.65
C SER A 307 1.62 -22.83 -4.68
N GLY A 308 2.13 -23.21 -3.52
CA GLY A 308 3.01 -24.35 -3.35
C GLY A 308 2.30 -25.70 -3.39
N THR A 309 0.97 -25.72 -3.21
CA THR A 309 0.17 -26.95 -3.10
C THR A 309 -0.79 -27.15 -4.26
N THR A 310 -1.22 -26.08 -4.92
CA THR A 310 -2.34 -26.15 -5.89
C THR A 310 -1.99 -25.47 -7.21
N GLN A 311 -1.83 -26.27 -8.26
CA GLN A 311 -1.54 -25.76 -9.59
C GLN A 311 -2.68 -24.86 -10.10
N GLY A 312 -2.30 -23.68 -10.63
CA GLY A 312 -3.24 -22.68 -11.17
C GLY A 312 -3.79 -21.71 -10.13
N LEU A 313 -3.45 -21.90 -8.85
CA LEU A 313 -3.72 -20.92 -7.79
C LEU A 313 -2.51 -19.98 -7.63
N PHE A 314 -2.78 -18.68 -7.51
CA PHE A 314 -1.80 -17.65 -7.28
C PHE A 314 -2.21 -16.77 -6.09
N HIS A 315 -1.23 -16.18 -5.42
CA HIS A 315 -1.46 -15.32 -4.26
C HIS A 315 -0.87 -13.92 -4.46
N ALA A 316 -1.54 -12.90 -3.93
CA ALA A 316 -1.06 -11.53 -3.83
C ALA A 316 -1.75 -10.83 -2.65
N PHE A 317 -1.33 -11.14 -1.41
CA PHE A 317 -1.94 -10.62 -0.17
C PHE A 317 -0.90 -10.35 0.94
N GLY A 318 -1.32 -9.78 2.08
CA GLY A 318 -0.48 -9.59 3.25
C GLY A 318 0.61 -8.52 3.07
N PHE A 319 0.30 -7.36 2.49
CA PHE A 319 1.29 -6.33 2.14
C PHE A 319 1.75 -5.44 3.29
N CYS A 320 1.35 -5.69 4.53
CA CYS A 320 1.91 -5.12 5.77
C CYS A 320 1.99 -3.58 5.78
N GLY A 321 0.95 -2.89 5.32
CA GLY A 321 0.93 -1.42 5.21
C GLY A 321 1.71 -0.83 4.03
N HIS A 322 2.34 -1.65 3.20
CA HIS A 322 3.14 -1.21 2.06
C HIS A 322 2.46 -1.37 0.69
N GLY A 323 1.25 -1.93 0.66
CA GLY A 323 0.59 -2.36 -0.57
C GLY A 323 0.18 -1.23 -1.50
N PHE A 324 -0.15 -0.04 -0.99
CA PHE A 324 -0.69 1.04 -1.83
C PHE A 324 0.25 1.40 -2.99
N GLN A 325 1.49 1.76 -2.68
CA GLN A 325 2.48 2.09 -3.69
C GLN A 325 2.80 0.89 -4.60
N LEU A 326 2.83 -0.34 -4.04
CA LEU A 326 3.18 -1.55 -4.78
C LEU A 326 2.07 -2.01 -5.74
N GLY A 327 0.83 -1.54 -5.57
CA GLY A 327 -0.35 -2.04 -6.27
C GLY A 327 -0.19 -2.21 -7.79
N PRO A 328 0.22 -1.17 -8.54
CA PRO A 328 0.44 -1.27 -9.98
C PRO A 328 1.52 -2.30 -10.34
N GLY A 329 2.67 -2.27 -9.64
CA GLY A 329 3.78 -3.20 -9.86
C GLY A 329 3.40 -4.65 -9.57
N VAL A 330 2.61 -4.89 -8.51
CA VAL A 330 2.07 -6.22 -8.19
C VAL A 330 1.14 -6.69 -9.30
N GLY A 331 0.21 -5.84 -9.73
CA GLY A 331 -0.73 -6.20 -10.79
C GLY A 331 -0.02 -6.61 -12.08
N ASP A 332 0.97 -5.83 -12.49
CA ASP A 332 1.74 -6.10 -13.70
C ASP A 332 2.64 -7.34 -13.57
N ALA A 333 3.34 -7.49 -12.42
CA ALA A 333 4.17 -8.66 -12.15
C ALA A 333 3.37 -9.97 -12.07
N MET A 334 2.18 -9.93 -11.42
CA MET A 334 1.28 -11.10 -11.40
C MET A 334 0.76 -11.44 -12.79
N ALA A 335 0.39 -10.44 -13.57
CA ALA A 335 -0.06 -10.67 -14.95
C ALA A 335 1.07 -11.24 -15.84
N GLU A 336 2.31 -10.76 -15.69
CA GLU A 336 3.48 -11.32 -16.36
C GLU A 336 3.67 -12.79 -15.96
N LEU A 337 3.75 -13.08 -14.66
CA LEU A 337 3.92 -14.43 -14.15
C LEU A 337 2.84 -15.39 -14.66
N ILE A 338 1.57 -14.98 -14.61
CA ILE A 338 0.43 -15.82 -15.02
C ILE A 338 0.46 -16.13 -16.51
N THR A 339 0.87 -15.18 -17.35
CA THR A 339 0.81 -15.34 -18.82
C THR A 339 2.08 -15.93 -19.43
N THR A 340 3.23 -15.81 -18.77
CA THR A 340 4.52 -16.27 -19.31
C THR A 340 5.17 -17.38 -18.49
N GLY A 341 4.65 -17.69 -17.31
CA GLY A 341 5.23 -18.66 -16.37
C GLY A 341 6.42 -18.15 -15.58
N SER A 342 6.85 -16.90 -15.80
CA SER A 342 7.98 -16.28 -15.08
C SER A 342 7.74 -14.79 -14.88
N CYS A 343 8.55 -14.16 -14.01
CA CYS A 343 8.47 -12.72 -13.76
C CYS A 343 9.87 -12.10 -13.75
N THR A 344 10.02 -10.99 -14.46
CA THR A 344 11.28 -10.23 -14.50
C THR A 344 11.62 -9.58 -13.16
N THR A 345 10.63 -9.32 -12.31
CA THR A 345 10.84 -8.88 -10.92
C THR A 345 11.06 -10.10 -10.03
N PRO A 346 12.13 -10.14 -9.21
CA PRO A 346 12.35 -11.25 -8.28
C PRO A 346 11.20 -11.42 -7.29
N LEU A 347 10.56 -12.59 -7.29
CA LEU A 347 9.43 -12.91 -6.40
C LEU A 347 9.79 -13.89 -5.28
N ALA A 348 10.97 -14.51 -5.34
CA ALA A 348 11.40 -15.51 -4.36
C ALA A 348 11.27 -15.07 -2.89
N PRO A 349 11.55 -13.80 -2.50
CA PRO A 349 11.33 -13.36 -1.12
C PRO A 349 9.87 -13.38 -0.67
N PHE A 350 8.92 -13.50 -1.60
CA PHE A 350 7.48 -13.41 -1.34
C PHE A 350 6.77 -14.77 -1.47
N ASP A 351 7.54 -15.82 -1.75
CA ASP A 351 6.99 -17.18 -1.92
C ASP A 351 6.26 -17.62 -0.65
N ILE A 352 5.07 -18.22 -0.82
CA ILE A 352 4.28 -18.76 0.30
C ILE A 352 4.97 -19.94 0.98
N ALA A 353 5.81 -20.68 0.25
CA ALA A 353 6.54 -21.82 0.78
C ALA A 353 7.48 -21.47 1.96
N ARG A 354 7.82 -20.18 2.15
CA ARG A 354 8.60 -19.73 3.32
C ARG A 354 7.90 -19.93 4.67
N PHE A 355 6.61 -20.23 4.67
CA PHE A 355 5.83 -20.57 5.86
C PHE A 355 5.60 -22.07 6.02
N SER A 356 6.03 -22.87 5.06
CA SER A 356 5.97 -24.34 5.18
C SER A 356 7.12 -24.80 6.08
N ALA A 357 6.78 -25.31 7.27
CA ALA A 357 7.74 -25.86 8.22
C ALA A 357 8.21 -27.26 7.76
#